data_91481c7451fa06891d5948d48684e935
#
_entry.id   91481c7451fa06891d5948d48684e935
#
_cell.length_a   1.000
_cell.length_b   1.000
_cell.length_c   1.000
_cell.angle_alpha   90.00
_cell.angle_beta   90.00
_cell.angle_gamma   90.00
#
_symmetry.space_group_name_H-M   'P 1'
#
loop_
_entity.id
_entity.type
_entity.pdbx_description
1 polymer ?
#
loop_
_entity_poly.entity_id
_entity_poly.type
_entity_poly.pdbx_seq_one_letter_code
_entity_poly.pdbx_strand_id
1 'polypeptide(L)'
;MTEITLNPGFALLLGALIALIAPQRAQSTVALLASLAALGLAFTPSFGEHASFAQIGLRVVPLRLDALSQTFGVLFALVSIMLALHGADLRARAETGALLVLAGGALTAVYAGDFVSFVAAAELSTLAAVSLLLLREEWAAQEMGMRLLGWQALSSILFLSGAAFSIGESGGADFARLSPRTPGGALILAALGVKAGFPIAHVWLKEALPRASAAGGAGIAAFTTMLGVYGLARGYAGDPTLVWIGMAMTILPAIFAMAEDDLRRSLAYGLVVQTGVMIAAIGVGSPLAMAAAAAHAFATTLAFVVLAMALGAVRERAGTARASELGGLARIMPATAALVCVAALSIAGAPLTAGFASLALVLDAFAQAERPLVYLALIAAVGAAVAHTAIKIPYAAFFAPARKKPPEQGYFASPQLAMLFATVLIVGVGVAPGWLYQFLPPDPVRFSPYDWGRLLTHVQLGVSAALAVAAARLTRLYPLEKPGDLRDIDRLIHGPLWSLVQRAAFAAGGIHRFWRRNEQSTADLFTRVAGRWAALADRPTRRLASDGVWLMAVLAGLLALGLVFA
;
A
#
# COMPACT_ATOMS: atom_id res chain seq x y z
N MET A 1 2.84 7.27 38.21
CA MET A 1 1.85 7.69 37.23
C MET A 1 2.14 6.85 35.98
N THR A 2 1.27 5.89 35.67
CA THR A 2 1.35 5.14 34.40
C THR A 2 1.04 6.15 33.28
N GLU A 3 2.04 6.51 32.50
CA GLU A 3 1.83 7.32 31.31
C GLU A 3 0.87 6.55 30.40
N ILE A 4 -0.30 7.12 30.16
CA ILE A 4 -1.27 6.56 29.21
C ILE A 4 -0.68 6.74 27.83
N THR A 5 -0.03 5.72 27.33
CA THR A 5 0.52 5.68 25.98
C THR A 5 -0.59 5.32 24.99
N LEU A 6 -0.90 6.25 24.11
CA LEU A 6 -1.97 6.08 23.11
C LEU A 6 -1.40 5.53 21.81
N ASN A 7 -2.08 4.54 21.21
CA ASN A 7 -1.69 4.08 19.87
C ASN A 7 -1.87 5.22 18.85
N PRO A 8 -0.81 5.58 18.07
CA PRO A 8 -0.87 6.70 17.13
C PRO A 8 -2.00 6.63 16.12
N GLY A 9 -2.44 5.42 15.73
CA GLY A 9 -3.55 5.22 14.81
C GLY A 9 -4.89 5.76 15.35
N PHE A 10 -5.08 5.82 16.66
CA PHE A 10 -6.30 6.36 17.27
C PHE A 10 -6.51 7.85 17.00
N ALA A 11 -5.45 8.63 16.84
CA ALA A 11 -5.57 10.02 16.44
C ALA A 11 -6.26 10.17 15.07
N LEU A 12 -5.92 9.29 14.13
CA LEU A 12 -6.54 9.27 12.79
C LEU A 12 -7.98 8.75 12.84
N LEU A 13 -8.26 7.71 13.64
CA LEU A 13 -9.61 7.16 13.81
C LEU A 13 -10.53 8.19 14.47
N LEU A 14 -10.07 8.88 15.49
CA LEU A 14 -10.80 10.00 16.11
C LEU A 14 -10.99 11.15 15.11
N GLY A 15 -9.95 11.49 14.35
CA GLY A 15 -10.01 12.45 13.26
C GLY A 15 -11.07 12.08 12.21
N ALA A 16 -11.24 10.79 11.89
CA ALA A 16 -12.28 10.32 11.00
C ALA A 16 -13.68 10.61 11.55
N LEU A 17 -13.92 10.31 12.83
CA LEU A 17 -15.20 10.60 13.50
C LEU A 17 -15.50 12.10 13.48
N ILE A 18 -14.52 12.93 13.84
CA ILE A 18 -14.67 14.38 13.83
C ILE A 18 -14.93 14.89 12.40
N ALA A 19 -14.21 14.38 11.39
CA ALA A 19 -14.38 14.80 10.00
C ALA A 19 -15.78 14.50 9.46
N LEU A 20 -16.46 13.43 9.92
CA LEU A 20 -17.81 13.10 9.49
C LEU A 20 -18.86 14.10 9.97
N ILE A 21 -18.66 14.74 11.12
CA ILE A 21 -19.59 15.72 11.69
C ILE A 21 -19.16 17.19 11.39
N ALA A 22 -17.87 17.40 11.09
CA ALA A 22 -17.31 18.73 10.82
C ALA A 22 -17.90 19.36 9.55
N PRO A 23 -17.97 20.70 9.47
CA PRO A 23 -18.30 21.39 8.23
C PRO A 23 -17.29 21.04 7.13
N GLN A 24 -17.73 21.01 5.87
CA GLN A 24 -16.87 20.59 4.75
C GLN A 24 -15.54 21.36 4.68
N ARG A 25 -15.57 22.67 4.97
CA ARG A 25 -14.36 23.52 5.00
C ARG A 25 -13.36 23.14 6.09
N ALA A 26 -13.80 22.51 7.19
CA ALA A 26 -12.94 22.10 8.30
C ALA A 26 -12.35 20.70 8.15
N GLN A 27 -12.86 19.87 7.24
CA GLN A 27 -12.47 18.47 7.11
C GLN A 27 -10.99 18.27 6.79
N SER A 28 -10.45 19.07 5.89
CA SER A 28 -9.02 19.01 5.54
C SER A 28 -8.13 19.42 6.71
N THR A 29 -8.57 20.43 7.48
CA THR A 29 -7.87 20.86 8.69
C THR A 29 -7.91 19.76 9.75
N VAL A 30 -9.07 19.11 9.96
CA VAL A 30 -9.21 17.97 10.87
C VAL A 30 -8.31 16.82 10.44
N ALA A 31 -8.32 16.48 9.15
CA ALA A 31 -7.47 15.41 8.61
C ALA A 31 -5.98 15.72 8.81
N LEU A 32 -5.56 16.95 8.55
CA LEU A 32 -4.18 17.37 8.73
C LEU A 32 -3.76 17.36 10.21
N LEU A 33 -4.59 17.91 11.10
CA LEU A 33 -4.30 17.92 12.54
C LEU A 33 -4.25 16.50 13.12
N ALA A 34 -5.17 15.61 12.72
CA ALA A 34 -5.16 14.22 13.13
C ALA A 34 -3.90 13.49 12.64
N SER A 35 -3.46 13.77 11.41
CA SER A 35 -2.24 13.19 10.84
C SER A 35 -0.97 13.70 11.53
N LEU A 36 -0.91 14.99 11.85
CA LEU A 36 0.19 15.57 12.62
C LEU A 36 0.23 15.03 14.06
N ALA A 37 -0.93 14.87 14.70
CA ALA A 37 -1.03 14.26 16.01
C ALA A 37 -0.55 12.79 15.98
N ALA A 38 -0.94 12.02 14.98
CA ALA A 38 -0.46 10.64 14.79
C ALA A 38 1.06 10.58 14.60
N LEU A 39 1.64 11.52 13.83
CA LEU A 39 3.09 11.62 13.67
C LEU A 39 3.78 11.97 15.00
N GLY A 40 3.26 12.92 15.78
CA GLY A 40 3.79 13.27 17.10
C GLY A 40 3.75 12.07 18.05
N LEU A 41 2.62 11.38 18.12
CA LEU A 41 2.44 10.20 18.95
C LEU A 41 3.37 9.03 18.57
N ALA A 42 3.81 8.92 17.31
CA ALA A 42 4.76 7.89 16.87
C ALA A 42 6.16 8.03 17.52
N PHE A 43 6.48 9.18 18.12
CA PHE A 43 7.76 9.44 18.78
C PHE A 43 7.68 9.52 20.32
N THR A 44 6.48 9.48 20.87
CA THR A 44 6.32 9.66 22.34
C THR A 44 6.60 8.42 23.17
N PRO A 45 6.23 7.17 22.76
CA PRO A 45 6.50 5.99 23.57
C PRO A 45 7.97 5.55 23.46
N SER A 46 8.52 5.01 24.54
CA SER A 46 9.78 4.25 24.49
C SER A 46 9.56 2.88 23.83
N PHE A 47 10.64 2.23 23.41
CA PHE A 47 10.52 0.85 22.88
C PHE A 47 10.03 -0.11 23.95
N GLY A 48 9.13 -0.99 23.58
CA GLY A 48 8.52 -1.99 24.45
C GLY A 48 7.02 -2.17 24.24
N GLU A 49 6.41 -2.92 25.14
CA GLU A 49 4.97 -3.13 25.20
C GLU A 49 4.37 -2.14 26.21
N HIS A 50 3.38 -1.37 25.78
CA HIS A 50 2.79 -0.30 26.58
C HIS A 50 1.37 -0.60 27.06
N ALA A 51 0.70 -1.56 26.44
CA ALA A 51 -0.60 -2.04 26.86
C ALA A 51 -0.67 -3.56 26.68
N SER A 52 -1.09 -4.27 27.71
CA SER A 52 -1.39 -5.70 27.61
C SER A 52 -2.48 -6.06 28.60
N PHE A 53 -3.42 -6.88 28.16
CA PHE A 53 -4.51 -7.39 28.99
C PHE A 53 -4.86 -8.81 28.58
N ALA A 54 -5.53 -9.54 29.48
CA ALA A 54 -6.02 -10.90 29.19
C ALA A 54 -7.47 -10.82 28.68
N GLN A 55 -7.73 -11.39 27.50
CA GLN A 55 -9.07 -11.51 26.95
C GLN A 55 -9.29 -12.92 26.40
N ILE A 56 -10.35 -13.59 26.85
CA ILE A 56 -10.71 -14.95 26.41
C ILE A 56 -9.54 -15.94 26.59
N GLY A 57 -8.78 -15.80 27.68
CA GLY A 57 -7.61 -16.65 27.95
C GLY A 57 -6.36 -16.35 27.10
N LEU A 58 -6.38 -15.33 26.27
CA LEU A 58 -5.23 -14.88 25.46
C LEU A 58 -4.67 -13.58 26.02
N ARG A 59 -3.36 -13.42 25.93
CA ARG A 59 -2.70 -12.14 26.16
C ARG A 59 -2.79 -11.31 24.88
N VAL A 60 -3.45 -10.16 24.98
CA VAL A 60 -3.62 -9.19 23.89
C VAL A 60 -2.68 -8.02 24.13
N VAL A 61 -1.93 -7.60 23.13
CA VAL A 61 -0.94 -6.51 23.19
C VAL A 61 -1.23 -5.49 22.08
N PRO A 62 -2.16 -4.54 22.31
CA PRO A 62 -2.58 -3.57 21.29
C PRO A 62 -1.52 -2.52 20.94
N LEU A 63 -0.50 -2.36 21.78
CA LEU A 63 0.57 -1.39 21.57
C LEU A 63 1.93 -1.96 21.92
N ARG A 64 2.71 -2.26 20.89
CA ARG A 64 4.13 -2.62 20.96
C ARG A 64 4.93 -1.73 20.02
N LEU A 65 5.91 -1.03 20.57
CA LEU A 65 6.84 -0.19 19.82
C LEU A 65 8.21 -0.84 19.75
N ASP A 66 8.76 -0.95 18.55
CA ASP A 66 10.13 -1.32 18.23
C ASP A 66 10.58 -0.60 16.95
N ALA A 67 11.85 -0.75 16.55
CA ALA A 67 12.39 -0.05 15.39
C ALA A 67 11.61 -0.34 14.09
N LEU A 68 11.12 -1.57 13.89
CA LEU A 68 10.33 -1.91 12.71
C LEU A 68 8.98 -1.21 12.72
N SER A 69 8.22 -1.29 13.83
CA SER A 69 6.92 -0.63 13.96
C SER A 69 7.06 0.90 13.91
N GLN A 70 8.13 1.46 14.46
CA GLN A 70 8.40 2.90 14.39
C GLN A 70 8.66 3.36 12.96
N THR A 71 9.50 2.63 12.20
CA THR A 71 9.78 2.99 10.79
C THR A 71 8.51 3.02 9.94
N PHE A 72 7.68 1.96 10.01
CA PHE A 72 6.42 1.91 9.27
C PHE A 72 5.37 2.87 9.83
N GLY A 73 5.34 3.09 11.14
CA GLY A 73 4.44 4.03 11.78
C GLY A 73 4.70 5.47 11.34
N VAL A 74 5.96 5.90 11.34
CA VAL A 74 6.35 7.22 10.81
C VAL A 74 6.01 7.35 9.33
N LEU A 75 6.30 6.33 8.52
CA LEU A 75 5.93 6.29 7.11
C LEU A 75 4.43 6.51 6.91
N PHE A 76 3.60 5.75 7.62
CA PHE A 76 2.15 5.83 7.50
C PHE A 76 1.59 7.17 7.97
N ALA A 77 2.13 7.75 9.03
CA ALA A 77 1.76 9.09 9.47
C ALA A 77 2.13 10.16 8.43
N LEU A 78 3.30 10.08 7.80
CA LEU A 78 3.72 10.98 6.72
C LEU A 78 2.82 10.83 5.49
N VAL A 79 2.49 9.60 5.08
CA VAL A 79 1.53 9.37 3.98
C VAL A 79 0.16 9.96 4.32
N SER A 80 -0.30 9.83 5.57
CA SER A 80 -1.57 10.45 6.01
C SER A 80 -1.56 11.96 5.85
N ILE A 81 -0.45 12.63 6.20
CA ILE A 81 -0.27 14.08 5.98
C ILE A 81 -0.35 14.41 4.48
N MET A 82 0.33 13.63 3.62
CA MET A 82 0.27 13.84 2.18
C MET A 82 -1.16 13.70 1.64
N LEU A 83 -1.89 12.67 2.08
CA LEU A 83 -3.28 12.48 1.69
C LEU A 83 -4.19 13.58 2.23
N ALA A 84 -3.95 14.11 3.42
CA ALA A 84 -4.70 15.24 3.97
C ALA A 84 -4.46 16.53 3.17
N LEU A 85 -3.23 16.78 2.75
CA LEU A 85 -2.86 17.94 1.91
C LEU A 85 -3.39 17.83 0.48
N HIS A 86 -3.53 16.60 -0.05
CA HIS A 86 -3.97 16.35 -1.42
C HIS A 86 -5.46 16.53 -1.60
N GLY A 87 -6.08 17.54 -1.67
CA GLY A 87 -7.52 17.65 -1.94
C GLY A 87 -8.27 18.34 -0.83
N ALA A 88 -7.60 19.30 -0.22
CA ALA A 88 -8.23 20.16 0.76
C ALA A 88 -9.55 20.76 0.28
N ASP A 89 -9.71 20.97 -1.03
CA ASP A 89 -10.85 21.71 -1.60
C ASP A 89 -11.88 20.85 -2.33
N LEU A 90 -11.63 19.54 -2.56
CA LEU A 90 -12.35 18.78 -3.60
C LEU A 90 -13.04 17.49 -3.11
N ARG A 91 -12.89 17.11 -1.83
CA ARG A 91 -13.38 15.80 -1.38
C ARG A 91 -14.77 15.83 -0.77
N ALA A 92 -15.53 14.78 -1.09
CA ALA A 92 -16.72 14.45 -0.30
C ALA A 92 -16.32 14.03 1.12
N ARG A 93 -17.16 14.33 2.12
CA ARG A 93 -16.96 13.93 3.54
C ARG A 93 -16.59 12.46 3.70
N ALA A 94 -17.31 11.62 3.00
CA ALA A 94 -17.13 10.17 3.06
C ALA A 94 -15.71 9.74 2.61
N GLU A 95 -15.14 10.38 1.58
CA GLU A 95 -13.80 10.04 1.10
C GLU A 95 -12.72 10.45 2.11
N THR A 96 -12.85 11.64 2.72
CA THR A 96 -11.92 12.08 3.77
C THR A 96 -11.98 11.15 4.99
N GLY A 97 -13.19 10.80 5.45
CA GLY A 97 -13.39 9.83 6.53
C GLY A 97 -12.79 8.46 6.20
N ALA A 98 -13.05 7.94 5.00
CA ALA A 98 -12.51 6.65 4.56
C ALA A 98 -10.97 6.65 4.49
N LEU A 99 -10.33 7.74 4.03
CA LEU A 99 -8.88 7.87 4.02
C LEU A 99 -8.27 7.89 5.42
N LEU A 100 -8.92 8.58 6.37
CA LEU A 100 -8.48 8.61 7.76
C LEU A 100 -8.65 7.24 8.46
N VAL A 101 -9.75 6.52 8.17
CA VAL A 101 -9.95 5.15 8.68
C VAL A 101 -8.95 4.18 8.05
N LEU A 102 -8.69 4.29 6.75
CA LEU A 102 -7.68 3.49 6.05
C LEU A 102 -6.30 3.64 6.71
N ALA A 103 -5.88 4.89 6.90
CA ALA A 103 -4.60 5.21 7.49
C ALA A 103 -4.55 4.84 8.99
N GLY A 104 -5.60 5.16 9.74
CA GLY A 104 -5.70 4.88 11.18
C GLY A 104 -5.70 3.39 11.47
N GLY A 105 -6.45 2.59 10.71
CA GLY A 105 -6.44 1.14 10.82
C GLY A 105 -5.07 0.55 10.50
N ALA A 106 -4.44 0.98 9.40
CA ALA A 106 -3.10 0.52 9.05
C ALA A 106 -2.05 0.90 10.10
N LEU A 107 -2.11 2.13 10.60
CA LEU A 107 -1.20 2.62 11.64
C LEU A 107 -1.39 1.87 12.96
N THR A 108 -2.64 1.62 13.36
CA THR A 108 -2.95 0.81 14.56
C THR A 108 -2.41 -0.61 14.41
N ALA A 109 -2.55 -1.23 13.23
CA ALA A 109 -2.06 -2.59 12.97
C ALA A 109 -0.53 -2.70 13.06
N VAL A 110 0.21 -1.69 12.62
CA VAL A 110 1.69 -1.66 12.70
C VAL A 110 2.19 -1.71 14.15
N TYR A 111 1.44 -1.11 15.07
CA TYR A 111 1.79 -1.13 16.49
C TYR A 111 1.21 -2.32 17.28
N ALA A 112 0.43 -3.18 16.64
CA ALA A 112 -0.11 -4.39 17.29
C ALA A 112 1.01 -5.40 17.60
N GLY A 113 1.02 -5.91 18.83
CA GLY A 113 1.96 -6.94 19.29
C GLY A 113 1.44 -8.36 19.14
N ASP A 114 0.15 -8.55 18.85
CA ASP A 114 -0.51 -9.84 18.75
C ASP A 114 -1.37 -9.97 17.47
N PHE A 115 -1.75 -11.21 17.14
CA PHE A 115 -2.54 -11.50 15.93
C PHE A 115 -3.95 -10.88 15.97
N VAL A 116 -4.58 -10.82 17.15
CA VAL A 116 -5.96 -10.36 17.30
C VAL A 116 -6.03 -8.85 17.05
N SER A 117 -5.16 -8.09 17.72
CA SER A 117 -5.04 -6.64 17.53
C SER A 117 -4.64 -6.29 16.10
N PHE A 118 -3.68 -7.03 15.52
CA PHE A 118 -3.23 -6.81 14.15
C PHE A 118 -4.36 -6.99 13.14
N VAL A 119 -5.07 -8.14 13.20
CA VAL A 119 -6.12 -8.40 12.22
C VAL A 119 -7.30 -7.46 12.37
N ALA A 120 -7.71 -7.15 13.60
CA ALA A 120 -8.83 -6.23 13.84
C ALA A 120 -8.55 -4.84 13.21
N ALA A 121 -7.36 -4.31 13.44
CA ALA A 121 -6.96 -3.02 12.87
C ALA A 121 -6.76 -3.09 11.35
N ALA A 122 -6.16 -4.17 10.83
CA ALA A 122 -5.97 -4.39 9.41
C ALA A 122 -7.30 -4.51 8.65
N GLU A 123 -8.33 -5.14 9.25
CA GLU A 123 -9.65 -5.25 8.63
C GLU A 123 -10.37 -3.90 8.56
N LEU A 124 -10.21 -3.07 9.58
CA LEU A 124 -10.73 -1.71 9.55
C LEU A 124 -10.13 -0.90 8.38
N SER A 125 -8.81 -1.01 8.18
CA SER A 125 -8.11 -0.43 7.04
C SER A 125 -8.63 -1.00 5.71
N THR A 126 -8.84 -2.31 5.63
CA THR A 126 -9.37 -3.02 4.46
C THR A 126 -10.75 -2.52 4.04
N LEU A 127 -11.68 -2.42 5.00
CA LEU A 127 -13.04 -1.94 4.72
C LEU A 127 -13.03 -0.49 4.21
N ALA A 128 -12.14 0.33 4.75
CA ALA A 128 -11.95 1.70 4.27
C ALA A 128 -11.40 1.74 2.84
N ALA A 129 -10.44 0.87 2.51
CA ALA A 129 -9.92 0.74 1.14
C ALA A 129 -11.02 0.38 0.12
N VAL A 130 -11.89 -0.58 0.47
CA VAL A 130 -13.05 -0.96 -0.35
C VAL A 130 -14.00 0.21 -0.52
N SER A 131 -14.30 0.93 0.56
CA SER A 131 -15.22 2.07 0.54
C SER A 131 -14.75 3.18 -0.38
N LEU A 132 -13.44 3.43 -0.50
CA LEU A 132 -12.89 4.43 -1.43
C LEU A 132 -13.21 4.13 -2.90
N LEU A 133 -13.35 2.87 -3.28
CA LEU A 133 -13.79 2.47 -4.62
C LEU A 133 -15.32 2.54 -4.75
N LEU A 134 -16.07 2.13 -3.72
CA LEU A 134 -17.53 2.16 -3.73
C LEU A 134 -18.11 3.59 -3.70
N LEU A 135 -17.36 4.56 -3.18
CA LEU A 135 -17.73 5.98 -3.20
C LEU A 135 -17.66 6.61 -4.60
N ARG A 136 -17.02 5.94 -5.57
CA ARG A 136 -16.98 6.42 -6.96
C ARG A 136 -18.32 6.20 -7.64
N GLU A 137 -18.70 7.12 -8.52
CA GLU A 137 -19.95 7.02 -9.31
C GLU A 137 -19.82 6.02 -10.48
N GLU A 138 -18.59 5.73 -10.89
CA GLU A 138 -18.29 4.83 -12.01
C GLU A 138 -18.57 3.38 -11.63
N TRP A 139 -19.45 2.70 -12.36
CA TRP A 139 -19.76 1.28 -12.16
C TRP A 139 -18.51 0.38 -12.11
N ALA A 140 -17.55 0.62 -13.00
CA ALA A 140 -16.31 -0.15 -13.03
C ALA A 140 -15.46 0.02 -11.75
N ALA A 141 -15.55 1.16 -11.07
CA ALA A 141 -14.89 1.37 -9.79
C ALA A 141 -15.61 0.61 -8.65
N GLN A 142 -16.93 0.63 -8.65
CA GLN A 142 -17.74 -0.09 -7.66
C GLN A 142 -17.59 -1.61 -7.81
N GLU A 143 -17.61 -2.13 -9.05
CA GLU A 143 -17.33 -3.53 -9.34
C GLU A 143 -15.94 -3.93 -8.83
N MET A 144 -14.94 -3.06 -9.04
CA MET A 144 -13.60 -3.30 -8.51
C MET A 144 -13.57 -3.27 -6.97
N GLY A 145 -14.35 -2.38 -6.34
CA GLY A 145 -14.51 -2.36 -4.88
C GLY A 145 -14.99 -3.70 -4.34
N MET A 146 -15.98 -4.32 -5.00
CA MET A 146 -16.47 -5.66 -4.63
C MET A 146 -15.42 -6.76 -4.87
N ARG A 147 -14.64 -6.66 -5.96
CA ARG A 147 -13.53 -7.59 -6.21
C ARG A 147 -12.41 -7.44 -5.17
N LEU A 148 -12.08 -6.19 -4.80
CA LEU A 148 -11.12 -5.91 -3.75
C LEU A 148 -11.59 -6.49 -2.41
N LEU A 149 -12.87 -6.34 -2.08
CA LEU A 149 -13.46 -6.96 -0.89
C LEU A 149 -13.25 -8.48 -0.90
N GLY A 150 -13.48 -9.14 -2.05
CA GLY A 150 -13.26 -10.58 -2.19
C GLY A 150 -11.81 -10.99 -1.94
N TRP A 151 -10.82 -10.27 -2.51
CA TRP A 151 -9.41 -10.53 -2.27
C TRP A 151 -9.01 -10.32 -0.81
N GLN A 152 -9.49 -9.24 -0.21
CA GLN A 152 -9.16 -8.92 1.17
C GLN A 152 -9.87 -9.87 2.15
N ALA A 153 -11.12 -10.27 1.88
CA ALA A 153 -11.81 -11.30 2.67
C ALA A 153 -11.08 -12.65 2.64
N LEU A 154 -10.54 -13.04 1.47
CA LEU A 154 -9.68 -14.21 1.37
C LEU A 154 -8.44 -14.07 2.28
N SER A 155 -7.76 -12.91 2.22
CA SER A 155 -6.64 -12.62 3.11
C SER A 155 -7.04 -12.74 4.60
N SER A 156 -8.17 -12.18 4.98
CA SER A 156 -8.68 -12.21 6.37
C SER A 156 -8.98 -13.62 6.85
N ILE A 157 -9.66 -14.41 6.02
CA ILE A 157 -9.99 -15.82 6.34
C ILE A 157 -8.69 -16.62 6.51
N LEU A 158 -7.74 -16.47 5.61
CA LEU A 158 -6.44 -17.15 5.70
C LEU A 158 -5.68 -16.73 6.96
N PHE A 159 -5.67 -15.42 7.27
CA PHE A 159 -4.97 -14.91 8.46
C PHE A 159 -5.61 -15.42 9.75
N LEU A 160 -6.93 -15.31 9.88
CA LEU A 160 -7.65 -15.76 11.08
C LEU A 160 -7.53 -17.28 11.28
N SER A 161 -7.65 -18.06 10.21
CA SER A 161 -7.44 -19.50 10.27
C SER A 161 -6.01 -19.84 10.69
N GLY A 162 -5.03 -19.15 10.10
CA GLY A 162 -3.63 -19.33 10.45
C GLY A 162 -3.30 -18.93 11.87
N ALA A 163 -3.87 -17.82 12.35
CA ALA A 163 -3.73 -17.38 13.73
C ALA A 163 -4.34 -18.40 14.70
N ALA A 164 -5.51 -18.93 14.39
CA ALA A 164 -6.16 -19.98 15.22
C ALA A 164 -5.27 -21.23 15.34
N PHE A 165 -4.69 -21.70 14.24
CA PHE A 165 -3.73 -22.82 14.27
C PHE A 165 -2.47 -22.46 15.10
N SER A 166 -1.88 -21.29 14.87
CA SER A 166 -0.68 -20.86 15.59
C SER A 166 -0.92 -20.70 17.09
N ILE A 167 -2.07 -20.15 17.49
CA ILE A 167 -2.46 -20.03 18.90
C ILE A 167 -2.69 -21.42 19.50
N GLY A 168 -3.32 -22.35 18.77
CA GLY A 168 -3.52 -23.73 19.23
C GLY A 168 -2.20 -24.48 19.44
N GLU A 169 -1.18 -24.20 18.65
CA GLU A 169 0.15 -24.82 18.76
C GLU A 169 1.01 -24.17 19.86
N SER A 170 1.00 -22.84 19.99
CA SER A 170 1.88 -22.09 20.89
C SER A 170 1.25 -21.74 22.26
N GLY A 171 -0.08 -21.77 22.34
CA GLY A 171 -0.83 -21.29 23.52
C GLY A 171 -0.86 -19.77 23.67
N GLY A 172 -0.26 -18.99 22.74
CA GLY A 172 -0.17 -17.54 22.79
C GLY A 172 -0.59 -16.87 21.49
N ALA A 173 -1.02 -15.61 21.55
CA ALA A 173 -1.44 -14.83 20.41
C ALA A 173 -0.35 -13.86 19.88
N ASP A 174 0.85 -13.88 20.44
CA ASP A 174 1.92 -12.94 20.13
C ASP A 174 2.30 -13.00 18.64
N PHE A 175 2.38 -11.85 17.98
CA PHE A 175 2.87 -11.75 16.61
C PHE A 175 4.39 -11.77 16.60
N ALA A 176 4.94 -12.97 16.67
CA ALA A 176 6.37 -13.28 16.65
C ALA A 176 6.76 -13.97 15.33
N ARG A 177 7.99 -14.50 15.30
CA ARG A 177 8.51 -15.24 14.15
C ARG A 177 7.71 -16.52 13.89
N LEU A 178 7.28 -16.69 12.66
CA LEU A 178 6.48 -17.81 12.16
C LEU A 178 7.30 -18.69 11.22
N SER A 179 6.86 -19.94 11.05
CA SER A 179 7.43 -20.85 10.05
C SER A 179 6.40 -21.17 8.97
N PRO A 180 6.73 -20.99 7.68
CA PRO A 180 5.82 -21.39 6.61
C PRO A 180 5.65 -22.91 6.49
N ARG A 181 6.39 -23.69 7.29
CA ARG A 181 6.27 -25.16 7.33
C ARG A 181 5.15 -25.64 8.25
N THR A 182 4.67 -24.77 9.15
CA THR A 182 3.49 -25.09 9.97
C THR A 182 2.22 -24.66 9.25
N PRO A 183 1.09 -25.35 9.46
CA PRO A 183 -0.19 -24.98 8.85
C PRO A 183 -0.58 -23.52 9.15
N GLY A 184 -0.45 -23.10 10.42
CA GLY A 184 -0.74 -21.73 10.84
C GLY A 184 0.14 -20.70 10.13
N GLY A 185 1.46 -20.93 10.13
CA GLY A 185 2.41 -20.04 9.46
C GLY A 185 2.23 -20.00 7.94
N ALA A 186 1.92 -21.11 7.28
CA ALA A 186 1.66 -21.13 5.84
C ALA A 186 0.43 -20.30 5.46
N LEU A 187 -0.65 -20.38 6.25
CA LEU A 187 -1.87 -19.61 6.03
C LEU A 187 -1.65 -18.11 6.24
N ILE A 188 -0.94 -17.73 7.31
CA ILE A 188 -0.59 -16.31 7.57
C ILE A 188 0.33 -15.77 6.48
N LEU A 189 1.32 -16.56 6.01
CA LEU A 189 2.18 -16.18 4.88
C LEU A 189 1.36 -15.87 3.63
N ALA A 190 0.42 -16.75 3.28
CA ALA A 190 -0.46 -16.57 2.13
C ALA A 190 -1.36 -15.33 2.30
N ALA A 191 -1.91 -15.11 3.50
CA ALA A 191 -2.73 -13.93 3.83
C ALA A 191 -1.97 -12.61 3.63
N LEU A 192 -0.78 -12.51 4.20
CA LEU A 192 0.08 -11.34 4.05
C LEU A 192 0.57 -11.18 2.60
N GLY A 193 0.77 -12.29 1.90
CA GLY A 193 1.10 -12.32 0.49
C GLY A 193 -0.01 -11.74 -0.40
N VAL A 194 -1.28 -11.98 -0.09
CA VAL A 194 -2.41 -11.32 -0.78
C VAL A 194 -2.34 -9.82 -0.61
N LYS A 195 -2.11 -9.32 0.61
CA LYS A 195 -1.98 -7.87 0.88
C LYS A 195 -0.74 -7.27 0.18
N ALA A 196 0.40 -7.95 0.21
CA ALA A 196 1.65 -7.50 -0.39
C ALA A 196 1.68 -7.65 -1.93
N GLY A 197 0.71 -8.34 -2.53
CA GLY A 197 0.63 -8.56 -3.97
C GLY A 197 1.56 -9.66 -4.48
N PHE A 198 1.63 -10.81 -3.82
CA PHE A 198 2.35 -12.01 -4.29
C PHE A 198 1.95 -12.39 -5.72
N PRO A 199 2.74 -13.19 -6.43
CA PRO A 199 2.39 -13.68 -7.75
C PRO A 199 0.93 -14.16 -7.79
N ILE A 200 0.20 -13.77 -8.82
CA ILE A 200 -1.26 -13.96 -8.99
C ILE A 200 -2.10 -12.98 -8.14
N ALA A 201 -1.79 -12.79 -6.86
CA ALA A 201 -2.56 -11.93 -5.98
C ALA A 201 -2.41 -10.41 -6.28
N HIS A 202 -1.36 -9.98 -6.98
CA HIS A 202 -1.13 -8.57 -7.35
C HIS A 202 -2.21 -7.96 -8.27
N VAL A 203 -3.06 -8.79 -8.86
CA VAL A 203 -4.13 -8.37 -9.77
C VAL A 203 -5.06 -7.34 -9.15
N TRP A 204 -5.37 -7.45 -7.86
CA TRP A 204 -6.22 -6.47 -7.19
C TRP A 204 -5.61 -5.06 -7.25
N LEU A 205 -4.29 -4.91 -7.12
CA LEU A 205 -3.61 -3.63 -7.09
C LEU A 205 -3.65 -2.93 -8.47
N LYS A 206 -3.31 -3.67 -9.54
CA LYS A 206 -3.31 -3.12 -10.90
C LYS A 206 -4.70 -2.74 -11.40
N GLU A 207 -5.75 -3.35 -10.86
CA GLU A 207 -7.11 -3.02 -11.21
C GLU A 207 -7.73 -1.92 -10.33
N ALA A 208 -7.40 -1.88 -9.04
CA ALA A 208 -7.91 -0.87 -8.12
C ALA A 208 -7.32 0.52 -8.40
N LEU A 209 -6.01 0.60 -8.62
CA LEU A 209 -5.31 1.88 -8.78
C LEU A 209 -5.87 2.76 -9.92
N PRO A 210 -6.13 2.25 -11.14
CA PRO A 210 -6.71 3.06 -12.22
C PRO A 210 -8.14 3.53 -11.95
N ARG A 211 -8.90 2.82 -11.12
CA ARG A 211 -10.33 3.08 -10.87
C ARG A 211 -10.58 3.94 -9.64
N ALA A 212 -9.65 3.99 -8.70
CA ALA A 212 -9.73 4.86 -7.51
C ALA A 212 -9.51 6.34 -7.87
N SER A 213 -9.91 7.25 -6.98
CA SER A 213 -9.46 8.64 -7.02
C SER A 213 -7.93 8.74 -6.92
N ALA A 214 -7.35 9.91 -7.15
CA ALA A 214 -5.90 10.12 -7.01
C ALA A 214 -5.42 9.79 -5.58
N ALA A 215 -6.09 10.34 -4.57
CA ALA A 215 -5.77 10.10 -3.17
C ALA A 215 -6.16 8.69 -2.71
N GLY A 216 -7.34 8.21 -3.11
CA GLY A 216 -7.81 6.86 -2.78
C GLY A 216 -6.86 5.79 -3.32
N GLY A 217 -6.42 5.90 -4.57
CA GLY A 217 -5.46 4.97 -5.17
C GLY A 217 -4.09 5.00 -4.50
N ALA A 218 -3.58 6.20 -4.20
CA ALA A 218 -2.32 6.36 -3.46
C ALA A 218 -2.42 5.74 -2.06
N GLY A 219 -3.52 5.99 -1.33
CA GLY A 219 -3.76 5.44 0.00
C GLY A 219 -3.92 3.92 0.00
N ILE A 220 -4.78 3.36 -0.87
CA ILE A 220 -4.99 1.91 -0.98
C ILE A 220 -3.67 1.21 -1.24
N ALA A 221 -2.90 1.70 -2.21
CA ALA A 221 -1.63 1.09 -2.57
C ALA A 221 -0.59 1.21 -1.44
N ALA A 222 -0.42 2.40 -0.85
CA ALA A 222 0.56 2.64 0.19
C ALA A 222 0.25 1.85 1.47
N PHE A 223 -0.97 1.95 2.02
CA PHE A 223 -1.27 1.32 3.31
C PHE A 223 -1.46 -0.19 3.18
N THR A 224 -2.27 -0.67 2.23
CA THR A 224 -2.57 -2.09 2.13
C THR A 224 -1.33 -2.91 1.78
N THR A 225 -0.55 -2.46 0.77
CA THR A 225 0.64 -3.19 0.32
C THR A 225 1.75 -3.16 1.39
N MET A 226 2.01 -1.99 1.97
CA MET A 226 3.08 -1.87 2.98
C MET A 226 2.71 -2.54 4.30
N LEU A 227 1.42 -2.65 4.65
CA LEU A 227 1.00 -3.47 5.79
C LEU A 227 1.29 -4.95 5.56
N GLY A 228 1.12 -5.45 4.33
CA GLY A 228 1.56 -6.79 3.94
C GLY A 228 3.07 -6.99 4.09
N VAL A 229 3.87 -6.02 3.59
CA VAL A 229 5.34 -6.03 3.74
C VAL A 229 5.75 -6.01 5.21
N TYR A 230 5.13 -5.15 6.03
CA TYR A 230 5.37 -5.09 7.46
C TYR A 230 5.10 -6.43 8.16
N GLY A 231 3.95 -7.05 7.87
CA GLY A 231 3.60 -8.35 8.45
C GLY A 231 4.58 -9.45 8.05
N LEU A 232 5.05 -9.46 6.78
CA LEU A 232 6.10 -10.38 6.32
C LEU A 232 7.44 -10.13 7.01
N ALA A 233 7.84 -8.88 7.20
CA ALA A 233 9.06 -8.52 7.92
C ALA A 233 8.98 -8.93 9.40
N ARG A 234 7.81 -8.84 10.02
CA ARG A 234 7.57 -9.24 11.40
C ARG A 234 7.61 -10.76 11.59
N GLY A 235 6.90 -11.49 10.72
CA GLY A 235 6.68 -12.92 10.89
C GLY A 235 7.70 -13.83 10.22
N TYR A 236 8.32 -13.41 9.12
CA TYR A 236 9.06 -14.32 8.22
C TYR A 236 10.46 -13.84 7.85
N ALA A 237 11.07 -12.96 8.66
CA ALA A 237 12.45 -12.50 8.43
C ALA A 237 13.42 -13.68 8.34
N GLY A 238 14.19 -13.76 7.26
CA GLY A 238 15.18 -14.82 7.02
C GLY A 238 14.59 -16.12 6.45
N ASP A 239 13.32 -16.15 6.03
CA ASP A 239 12.79 -17.32 5.34
C ASP A 239 13.18 -17.31 3.85
N PRO A 240 13.93 -18.33 3.38
CA PRO A 240 14.45 -18.35 2.01
C PRO A 240 13.36 -18.43 0.93
N THR A 241 12.15 -18.85 1.26
CA THR A 241 11.01 -18.89 0.33
C THR A 241 10.67 -17.48 -0.17
N LEU A 242 10.78 -16.46 0.71
CA LEU A 242 10.52 -15.07 0.38
C LEU A 242 11.52 -14.52 -0.64
N VAL A 243 12.76 -15.02 -0.67
CA VAL A 243 13.74 -14.60 -1.69
C VAL A 243 13.23 -14.92 -3.09
N TRP A 244 12.74 -16.14 -3.30
CA TRP A 244 12.25 -16.58 -4.61
C TRP A 244 10.92 -15.94 -4.99
N ILE A 245 10.02 -15.81 -4.04
CA ILE A 245 8.74 -15.09 -4.26
C ILE A 245 9.03 -13.63 -4.65
N GLY A 246 9.90 -12.95 -3.91
CA GLY A 246 10.30 -11.58 -4.20
C GLY A 246 10.94 -11.43 -5.58
N MET A 247 11.82 -12.36 -5.98
CA MET A 247 12.41 -12.36 -7.32
C MET A 247 11.36 -12.55 -8.42
N ALA A 248 10.40 -13.45 -8.24
CA ALA A 248 9.29 -13.61 -9.19
C ALA A 248 8.46 -12.32 -9.30
N MET A 249 8.24 -11.61 -8.20
CA MET A 249 7.55 -10.32 -8.17
C MET A 249 8.36 -9.19 -8.83
N THR A 250 9.68 -9.28 -8.87
CA THR A 250 10.50 -8.25 -9.53
C THR A 250 10.55 -8.43 -11.05
N ILE A 251 10.59 -9.66 -11.55
CA ILE A 251 10.85 -9.94 -12.96
C ILE A 251 9.55 -9.92 -13.79
N LEU A 252 8.56 -10.69 -13.39
CA LEU A 252 7.35 -10.85 -14.20
C LEU A 252 6.54 -9.55 -14.34
N PRO A 253 6.21 -8.82 -13.25
CA PRO A 253 5.46 -7.58 -13.36
C PRO A 253 6.23 -6.46 -14.10
N ALA A 254 7.56 -6.48 -14.09
CA ALA A 254 8.36 -5.49 -14.81
C ALA A 254 8.12 -5.55 -16.33
N ILE A 255 7.97 -6.75 -16.91
CA ILE A 255 7.65 -6.95 -18.32
C ILE A 255 6.28 -6.34 -18.64
N PHE A 256 5.29 -6.59 -17.79
CA PHE A 256 3.96 -6.03 -17.96
C PHE A 256 3.95 -4.51 -17.78
N ALA A 257 4.70 -3.97 -16.79
CA ALA A 257 4.83 -2.53 -16.58
C ALA A 257 5.37 -1.80 -17.81
N MET A 258 6.33 -2.40 -18.52
CA MET A 258 6.89 -1.83 -19.75
C MET A 258 5.89 -1.84 -20.91
N ALA A 259 5.08 -2.89 -21.04
CA ALA A 259 4.16 -3.07 -22.17
C ALA A 259 2.78 -2.42 -21.97
N GLU A 260 2.40 -2.09 -20.73
CA GLU A 260 1.08 -1.53 -20.37
C GLU A 260 0.89 -0.11 -20.91
N ASP A 261 -0.25 0.16 -21.53
CA ASP A 261 -0.59 1.48 -22.07
C ASP A 261 -1.14 2.44 -21.00
N ASP A 262 -1.90 1.93 -20.02
CA ASP A 262 -2.39 2.74 -18.91
C ASP A 262 -1.25 2.99 -17.89
N LEU A 263 -0.85 4.27 -17.74
CA LEU A 263 0.27 4.64 -16.86
C LEU A 263 -0.03 4.37 -15.37
N ARG A 264 -1.30 4.36 -14.95
CA ARG A 264 -1.67 4.02 -13.57
C ARG A 264 -1.55 2.51 -13.34
N ARG A 265 -1.89 1.67 -14.33
CA ARG A 265 -1.62 0.22 -14.29
C ARG A 265 -0.12 -0.06 -14.34
N SER A 266 0.61 0.62 -15.23
CA SER A 266 2.06 0.52 -15.29
C SER A 266 2.71 0.86 -13.95
N LEU A 267 2.23 1.92 -13.26
CA LEU A 267 2.66 2.29 -11.92
C LEU A 267 2.34 1.19 -10.88
N ALA A 268 1.16 0.57 -10.96
CA ALA A 268 0.77 -0.52 -10.07
C ALA A 268 1.71 -1.73 -10.21
N TYR A 269 2.02 -2.15 -11.43
CA TYR A 269 3.04 -3.18 -11.67
C TYR A 269 4.41 -2.76 -11.14
N GLY A 270 4.80 -1.48 -11.34
CA GLY A 270 6.02 -0.93 -10.78
C GLY A 270 6.09 -1.04 -9.26
N LEU A 271 4.97 -0.83 -8.56
CA LEU A 271 4.92 -1.03 -7.10
C LEU A 271 5.13 -2.51 -6.74
N VAL A 272 4.53 -3.44 -7.49
CA VAL A 272 4.73 -4.89 -7.26
C VAL A 272 6.20 -5.25 -7.43
N VAL A 273 6.90 -4.70 -8.45
CA VAL A 273 8.34 -4.88 -8.63
C VAL A 273 9.12 -4.43 -7.41
N GLN A 274 8.86 -3.22 -6.90
CA GLN A 274 9.55 -2.69 -5.74
C GLN A 274 9.22 -3.47 -4.45
N THR A 275 7.96 -3.89 -4.30
CA THR A 275 7.56 -4.76 -3.19
C THR A 275 8.27 -6.10 -3.24
N GLY A 276 8.50 -6.64 -4.44
CA GLY A 276 9.29 -7.85 -4.65
C GLY A 276 10.73 -7.71 -4.11
N VAL A 277 11.37 -6.57 -4.35
CA VAL A 277 12.71 -6.26 -3.80
C VAL A 277 12.70 -6.27 -2.27
N MET A 278 11.68 -5.64 -1.65
CA MET A 278 11.53 -5.62 -0.19
C MET A 278 11.36 -7.03 0.38
N ILE A 279 10.48 -7.83 -0.24
CA ILE A 279 10.18 -9.20 0.18
C ILE A 279 11.41 -10.10 0.04
N ALA A 280 12.16 -9.96 -1.04
CA ALA A 280 13.41 -10.69 -1.20
C ALA A 280 14.45 -10.31 -0.13
N ALA A 281 14.57 -9.03 0.22
CA ALA A 281 15.43 -8.57 1.30
C ALA A 281 14.99 -9.13 2.68
N ILE A 282 13.68 -9.15 2.95
CA ILE A 282 13.11 -9.81 4.15
C ILE A 282 13.50 -11.29 4.16
N GLY A 283 13.47 -11.97 3.01
CA GLY A 283 13.86 -13.37 2.87
C GLY A 283 15.34 -13.63 3.10
N VAL A 284 16.24 -12.68 2.81
CA VAL A 284 17.65 -12.74 3.19
C VAL A 284 17.80 -12.65 4.71
N GLY A 285 17.08 -11.76 5.37
CA GLY A 285 16.91 -11.69 6.81
C GLY A 285 18.14 -11.28 7.61
N SER A 286 19.26 -10.92 6.97
CA SER A 286 20.40 -10.32 7.68
C SER A 286 20.00 -8.96 8.26
N PRO A 287 20.67 -8.48 9.33
CA PRO A 287 20.41 -7.15 9.88
C PRO A 287 20.38 -6.05 8.81
N LEU A 288 21.37 -6.06 7.91
CA LEU A 288 21.45 -5.10 6.81
C LEU A 288 20.28 -5.26 5.81
N ALA A 289 19.87 -6.50 5.52
CA ALA A 289 18.77 -6.77 4.61
C ALA A 289 17.41 -6.34 5.19
N MET A 290 17.21 -6.49 6.49
CA MET A 290 16.00 -5.98 7.18
C MET A 290 15.95 -4.45 7.17
N ALA A 291 17.07 -3.80 7.46
CA ALA A 291 17.19 -2.35 7.33
C ALA A 291 16.95 -1.88 5.88
N ALA A 292 17.50 -2.60 4.90
CA ALA A 292 17.33 -2.33 3.49
C ALA A 292 15.85 -2.44 3.07
N ALA A 293 15.14 -3.49 3.51
CA ALA A 293 13.71 -3.67 3.23
C ALA A 293 12.87 -2.51 3.79
N ALA A 294 13.11 -2.12 5.04
CA ALA A 294 12.39 -1.03 5.69
C ALA A 294 12.71 0.33 5.05
N ALA A 295 13.97 0.63 4.76
CA ALA A 295 14.38 1.85 4.05
C ALA A 295 13.79 1.91 2.64
N HIS A 296 13.75 0.77 1.93
CA HIS A 296 13.21 0.71 0.57
C HIS A 296 11.69 0.85 0.58
N ALA A 297 10.99 0.30 1.59
CA ALA A 297 9.56 0.55 1.79
C ALA A 297 9.28 2.05 2.01
N PHE A 298 10.09 2.71 2.84
CA PHE A 298 9.97 4.15 3.11
C PHE A 298 10.18 4.98 1.83
N ALA A 299 11.30 4.81 1.15
CA ALA A 299 11.66 5.58 -0.03
C ALA A 299 10.69 5.37 -1.21
N THR A 300 10.34 4.10 -1.47
CA THR A 300 9.43 3.73 -2.56
C THR A 300 8.03 4.27 -2.33
N THR A 301 7.51 4.18 -1.11
CA THR A 301 6.15 4.66 -0.80
C THR A 301 6.05 6.18 -1.00
N LEU A 302 7.03 6.96 -0.57
CA LEU A 302 7.05 8.42 -0.82
C LEU A 302 7.00 8.73 -2.31
N ALA A 303 7.87 8.12 -3.11
CA ALA A 303 7.92 8.34 -4.55
C ALA A 303 6.65 7.85 -5.25
N PHE A 304 6.12 6.68 -4.85
CA PHE A 304 4.89 6.13 -5.40
C PHE A 304 3.68 7.02 -5.14
N VAL A 305 3.53 7.59 -3.95
CA VAL A 305 2.43 8.51 -3.61
C VAL A 305 2.46 9.74 -4.51
N VAL A 306 3.64 10.33 -4.75
CA VAL A 306 3.80 11.45 -5.71
C VAL A 306 3.33 11.03 -7.11
N LEU A 307 3.82 9.90 -7.62
CA LEU A 307 3.47 9.41 -8.95
C LEU A 307 1.99 9.06 -9.08
N ALA A 308 1.38 8.45 -8.07
CA ALA A 308 -0.04 8.10 -8.06
C ALA A 308 -0.94 9.35 -8.06
N MET A 309 -0.59 10.35 -7.24
CA MET A 309 -1.30 11.64 -7.20
C MET A 309 -1.15 12.40 -8.52
N ALA A 310 0.05 12.43 -9.08
CA ALA A 310 0.32 13.11 -10.35
C ALA A 310 -0.43 12.48 -11.52
N LEU A 311 -0.42 11.14 -11.63
CA LEU A 311 -1.18 10.42 -12.68
C LEU A 311 -2.70 10.53 -12.47
N GLY A 312 -3.16 10.69 -11.23
CA GLY A 312 -4.54 11.06 -10.93
C GLY A 312 -4.88 12.43 -11.51
N ALA A 313 -4.07 13.45 -11.22
CA ALA A 313 -4.23 14.80 -11.75
C ALA A 313 -4.12 14.84 -13.30
N VAL A 314 -3.23 14.03 -13.89
CA VAL A 314 -3.15 13.85 -15.35
C VAL A 314 -4.46 13.30 -15.91
N ARG A 315 -5.01 12.24 -15.30
CA ARG A 315 -6.30 11.66 -15.74
C ARG A 315 -7.45 12.67 -15.64
N GLU A 316 -7.53 13.42 -14.56
CA GLU A 316 -8.55 14.45 -14.36
C GLU A 316 -8.42 15.57 -15.40
N ARG A 317 -7.20 15.97 -15.75
CA ARG A 317 -6.94 17.04 -16.71
C ARG A 317 -7.08 16.61 -18.17
N ALA A 318 -6.54 15.45 -18.53
CA ALA A 318 -6.49 14.96 -19.91
C ALA A 318 -7.65 14.03 -20.26
N GLY A 319 -8.48 13.61 -19.29
CA GLY A 319 -9.56 12.63 -19.47
C GLY A 319 -9.07 11.19 -19.64
N THR A 320 -7.75 10.97 -19.67
CA THR A 320 -7.12 9.67 -19.90
C THR A 320 -5.80 9.54 -19.13
N ALA A 321 -5.39 8.31 -18.86
CA ALA A 321 -4.06 7.99 -18.34
C ALA A 321 -3.27 7.09 -19.32
N ARG A 322 -3.74 6.92 -20.57
CA ARG A 322 -3.08 6.08 -21.57
C ARG A 322 -1.89 6.79 -22.20
N ALA A 323 -0.73 6.16 -22.18
CA ALA A 323 0.50 6.66 -22.80
C ALA A 323 0.33 6.96 -24.29
N SER A 324 -0.45 6.10 -25.00
CA SER A 324 -0.76 6.27 -26.42
C SER A 324 -1.63 7.51 -26.74
N GLU A 325 -2.29 8.11 -25.76
CA GLU A 325 -3.17 9.28 -25.94
C GLU A 325 -2.62 10.57 -25.32
N LEU A 326 -1.60 10.47 -24.45
CA LEU A 326 -1.00 11.57 -23.71
C LEU A 326 0.16 12.23 -24.47
N GLY A 327 0.68 13.30 -23.91
CA GLY A 327 1.88 14.02 -24.34
C GLY A 327 1.76 15.52 -24.15
N GLY A 328 2.89 16.21 -24.02
CA GLY A 328 2.99 17.67 -23.97
C GLY A 328 2.46 18.33 -22.70
N LEU A 329 2.10 17.56 -21.66
CA LEU A 329 1.49 18.12 -20.44
C LEU A 329 2.48 18.98 -19.61
N ALA A 330 3.79 18.89 -19.84
CA ALA A 330 4.77 19.73 -19.14
C ALA A 330 4.53 21.23 -19.35
N ARG A 331 3.91 21.64 -20.49
CA ARG A 331 3.60 23.04 -20.78
C ARG A 331 2.47 23.59 -19.93
N ILE A 332 1.53 22.75 -19.53
CA ILE A 332 0.33 23.14 -18.78
C ILE A 332 0.36 22.71 -17.31
N MET A 333 1.22 21.73 -16.96
CA MET A 333 1.43 21.22 -15.59
C MET A 333 2.93 21.16 -15.25
N PRO A 334 3.70 22.28 -15.37
CA PRO A 334 5.17 22.25 -15.26
C PRO A 334 5.63 21.84 -13.85
N ALA A 335 4.97 22.32 -12.80
CA ALA A 335 5.30 21.93 -11.43
C ALA A 335 5.06 20.43 -11.19
N THR A 336 3.94 19.88 -11.64
CA THR A 336 3.65 18.44 -11.56
C THR A 336 4.70 17.63 -12.33
N ALA A 337 5.09 18.08 -13.53
CA ALA A 337 6.14 17.42 -14.32
C ALA A 337 7.48 17.37 -13.58
N ALA A 338 7.90 18.47 -12.94
CA ALA A 338 9.12 18.52 -12.16
C ALA A 338 9.09 17.57 -10.96
N LEU A 339 7.98 17.56 -10.18
CA LEU A 339 7.80 16.69 -9.03
C LEU A 339 7.78 15.20 -9.44
N VAL A 340 7.13 14.87 -10.56
CA VAL A 340 7.14 13.52 -11.15
C VAL A 340 8.56 13.10 -11.54
N CYS A 341 9.35 13.98 -12.14
CA CYS A 341 10.75 13.66 -12.50
C CYS A 341 11.57 13.32 -11.25
N VAL A 342 11.43 14.08 -10.16
CA VAL A 342 12.18 13.78 -8.91
C VAL A 342 11.74 12.44 -8.32
N ALA A 343 10.43 12.17 -8.25
CA ALA A 343 9.91 10.90 -7.74
C ALA A 343 10.34 9.71 -8.62
N ALA A 344 10.30 9.87 -9.94
CA ALA A 344 10.73 8.86 -10.90
C ALA A 344 12.24 8.58 -10.79
N LEU A 345 13.07 9.61 -10.65
CA LEU A 345 14.51 9.48 -10.39
C LEU A 345 14.77 8.80 -9.04
N SER A 346 13.93 9.03 -8.02
CA SER A 346 14.03 8.32 -6.75
C SER A 346 13.79 6.82 -6.93
N ILE A 347 12.76 6.40 -7.67
CA ILE A 347 12.53 4.97 -7.98
C ILE A 347 13.72 4.36 -8.73
N ALA A 348 14.39 5.12 -9.59
CA ALA A 348 15.59 4.69 -10.31
C ALA A 348 16.85 4.63 -9.42
N GLY A 349 16.79 5.09 -8.18
CA GLY A 349 17.96 5.15 -7.30
C GLY A 349 18.98 6.23 -7.66
N ALA A 350 18.51 7.34 -8.22
CA ALA A 350 19.39 8.46 -8.56
C ALA A 350 19.98 9.13 -7.30
N PRO A 351 21.26 9.53 -7.29
CA PRO A 351 21.87 10.23 -6.16
C PRO A 351 21.03 11.42 -5.68
N LEU A 352 21.17 11.78 -4.41
CA LEU A 352 20.42 12.84 -3.72
C LEU A 352 18.92 12.55 -3.56
N THR A 353 18.47 11.33 -3.76
CA THR A 353 17.09 10.90 -3.51
C THR A 353 17.02 9.80 -2.45
N ALA A 354 15.87 9.67 -1.79
CA ALA A 354 15.62 8.60 -0.82
C ALA A 354 15.79 7.19 -1.44
N GLY A 355 15.45 7.07 -2.73
CA GLY A 355 15.63 5.82 -3.48
C GLY A 355 17.09 5.41 -3.59
N PHE A 356 18.01 6.35 -3.80
CA PHE A 356 19.44 6.07 -3.78
C PHE A 356 19.89 5.55 -2.41
N ALA A 357 19.51 6.25 -1.32
CA ALA A 357 19.87 5.85 0.02
C ALA A 357 19.38 4.43 0.37
N SER A 358 18.13 4.10 -0.01
CA SER A 358 17.56 2.77 0.26
C SER A 358 18.13 1.68 -0.65
N LEU A 359 18.32 1.98 -1.94
CA LEU A 359 18.83 1.01 -2.91
C LEU A 359 20.29 0.66 -2.66
N ALA A 360 21.10 1.59 -2.14
CA ALA A 360 22.47 1.33 -1.72
C ALA A 360 22.52 0.26 -0.61
N LEU A 361 21.61 0.37 0.39
CA LEU A 361 21.47 -0.67 1.41
C LEU A 361 21.03 -2.02 0.81
N VAL A 362 20.08 -1.99 -0.13
CA VAL A 362 19.59 -3.20 -0.80
C VAL A 362 20.72 -3.89 -1.57
N LEU A 363 21.44 -3.16 -2.41
CA LEU A 363 22.54 -3.75 -3.20
C LEU A 363 23.63 -4.33 -2.32
N ASP A 364 24.04 -3.64 -1.25
CA ASP A 364 25.04 -4.16 -0.30
C ASP A 364 24.52 -5.40 0.45
N ALA A 365 23.28 -5.42 0.90
CA ALA A 365 22.68 -6.56 1.59
C ALA A 365 22.67 -7.82 0.70
N PHE A 366 22.33 -7.66 -0.57
CA PHE A 366 22.33 -8.79 -1.50
C PHE A 366 23.72 -9.21 -1.97
N ALA A 367 24.68 -8.27 -2.05
CA ALA A 367 26.06 -8.59 -2.32
C ALA A 367 26.67 -9.44 -1.19
N GLN A 368 26.37 -9.08 0.08
CA GLN A 368 26.81 -9.86 1.25
C GLN A 368 26.11 -11.20 1.42
N ALA A 369 24.93 -11.38 0.81
CA ALA A 369 24.20 -12.66 0.84
C ALA A 369 24.83 -13.76 -0.04
N GLU A 370 25.85 -13.43 -0.84
CA GLU A 370 26.61 -14.35 -1.73
C GLU A 370 25.72 -15.19 -2.65
N ARG A 371 24.60 -14.60 -3.14
CA ARG A 371 23.65 -15.23 -4.06
C ARG A 371 23.67 -14.55 -5.44
N PRO A 372 24.59 -14.90 -6.33
CA PRO A 372 24.84 -14.16 -7.58
C PRO A 372 23.62 -14.06 -8.49
N LEU A 373 22.82 -15.12 -8.61
CA LEU A 373 21.59 -15.10 -9.44
C LEU A 373 20.55 -14.12 -8.90
N VAL A 374 20.39 -14.04 -7.57
CA VAL A 374 19.47 -13.11 -6.91
C VAL A 374 19.96 -11.68 -7.10
N TYR A 375 21.26 -11.45 -6.97
CA TYR A 375 21.87 -10.15 -7.21
C TYR A 375 21.70 -9.68 -8.67
N LEU A 376 21.90 -10.56 -9.65
CA LEU A 376 21.65 -10.26 -11.06
C LEU A 376 20.18 -9.95 -11.35
N ALA A 377 19.26 -10.70 -10.74
CA ALA A 377 17.83 -10.43 -10.86
C ALA A 377 17.46 -9.07 -10.25
N LEU A 378 18.07 -8.68 -9.14
CA LEU A 378 17.91 -7.34 -8.55
C LEU A 378 18.40 -6.24 -9.49
N ILE A 379 19.58 -6.39 -10.09
CA ILE A 379 20.10 -5.44 -11.09
C ILE A 379 19.14 -5.31 -12.27
N ALA A 380 18.61 -6.43 -12.77
CA ALA A 380 17.62 -6.41 -13.84
C ALA A 380 16.32 -5.68 -13.42
N ALA A 381 15.86 -5.88 -12.17
CA ALA A 381 14.70 -5.18 -11.61
C ALA A 381 14.91 -3.66 -11.53
N VAL A 382 16.09 -3.22 -11.10
CA VAL A 382 16.47 -1.79 -11.07
C VAL A 382 16.49 -1.21 -12.49
N GLY A 383 17.10 -1.93 -13.44
CA GLY A 383 17.10 -1.54 -14.86
C GLY A 383 15.69 -1.43 -15.43
N ALA A 384 14.81 -2.38 -15.10
CA ALA A 384 13.41 -2.32 -15.50
C ALA A 384 12.67 -1.15 -14.85
N ALA A 385 12.93 -0.82 -13.58
CA ALA A 385 12.34 0.33 -12.90
C ALA A 385 12.74 1.66 -13.57
N VAL A 386 13.99 1.77 -14.04
CA VAL A 386 14.41 2.91 -14.88
C VAL A 386 13.57 2.98 -16.16
N ALA A 387 13.33 1.85 -16.82
CA ALA A 387 12.60 1.79 -18.08
C ALA A 387 11.13 2.21 -17.91
N HIS A 388 10.38 1.51 -17.02
CA HIS A 388 8.92 1.67 -16.92
C HIS A 388 8.49 2.83 -16.04
N THR A 389 9.27 3.20 -15.02
CA THR A 389 8.87 4.28 -14.09
C THR A 389 9.65 5.56 -14.35
N ALA A 390 10.99 5.50 -14.37
CA ALA A 390 11.79 6.72 -14.47
C ALA A 390 11.77 7.37 -15.86
N ILE A 391 11.65 6.58 -16.92
CA ILE A 391 11.63 7.08 -18.29
C ILE A 391 10.21 7.14 -18.84
N LYS A 392 9.48 6.02 -18.84
CA LYS A 392 8.20 5.90 -19.52
C LYS A 392 7.14 6.86 -18.96
N ILE A 393 6.96 6.93 -17.63
CA ILE A 393 5.91 7.74 -17.01
C ILE A 393 6.13 9.24 -17.29
N PRO A 394 7.28 9.86 -16.96
CA PRO A 394 7.50 11.26 -17.26
C PRO A 394 7.45 11.55 -18.76
N TYR A 395 8.08 10.71 -19.58
CA TYR A 395 8.12 10.93 -21.02
C TYR A 395 6.72 10.89 -21.65
N ALA A 396 5.97 9.81 -21.42
CA ALA A 396 4.68 9.62 -22.06
C ALA A 396 3.65 10.68 -21.65
N ALA A 397 3.60 11.05 -20.38
CA ALA A 397 2.64 12.03 -19.91
C ALA A 397 3.05 13.47 -20.24
N PHE A 398 4.32 13.84 -20.02
CA PHE A 398 4.71 15.24 -19.97
C PHE A 398 5.55 15.69 -21.16
N PHE A 399 6.46 14.86 -21.68
CA PHE A 399 7.49 15.26 -22.65
C PHE A 399 7.28 14.73 -24.07
N ALA A 400 6.47 13.69 -24.26
CA ALA A 400 6.13 13.22 -25.61
C ALA A 400 5.36 14.30 -26.38
N PRO A 401 5.39 14.28 -27.72
CA PRO A 401 4.56 15.20 -28.53
C PRO A 401 3.08 15.05 -28.16
N ALA A 402 2.40 16.19 -28.00
CA ALA A 402 0.97 16.22 -27.67
C ALA A 402 0.15 15.54 -28.78
N ARG A 403 -0.62 14.52 -28.44
CA ARG A 403 -1.46 13.76 -29.37
C ARG A 403 -2.90 14.28 -29.43
N LYS A 404 -3.37 14.84 -28.34
CA LYS A 404 -4.67 15.52 -28.24
C LYS A 404 -4.48 16.90 -27.60
N LYS A 405 -5.27 17.89 -27.98
CA LYS A 405 -5.27 19.19 -27.30
C LYS A 405 -5.91 19.00 -25.92
N PRO A 406 -5.17 19.24 -24.82
CA PRO A 406 -5.75 19.09 -23.49
C PRO A 406 -6.80 20.18 -23.26
N PRO A 407 -7.89 19.90 -22.51
CA PRO A 407 -8.89 20.91 -22.19
C PRO A 407 -8.30 22.05 -21.37
N GLU A 408 -8.75 23.26 -21.67
CA GLU A 408 -8.37 24.51 -20.98
C GLU A 408 -9.13 24.64 -19.65
N GLN A 409 -8.94 23.74 -18.69
CA GLN A 409 -9.60 23.83 -17.39
C GLN A 409 -8.66 24.37 -16.31
N GLY A 410 -9.26 25.07 -15.32
CA GLY A 410 -8.58 25.75 -14.24
C GLY A 410 -7.58 24.90 -13.45
N TYR A 411 -6.71 25.57 -12.76
CA TYR A 411 -5.58 25.02 -12.03
C TYR A 411 -5.96 24.75 -10.57
N PHE A 412 -5.72 23.55 -10.05
CA PHE A 412 -5.89 23.23 -8.65
C PHE A 412 -4.53 23.14 -7.94
N ALA A 413 -4.33 23.98 -6.93
CA ALA A 413 -3.05 24.08 -6.21
C ALA A 413 -2.85 22.97 -5.15
N SER A 414 -3.93 22.41 -4.61
CA SER A 414 -3.85 21.48 -3.47
C SER A 414 -3.11 20.17 -3.73
N PRO A 415 -3.26 19.49 -4.90
CA PRO A 415 -2.49 18.28 -5.19
C PRO A 415 -0.98 18.51 -5.20
N GLN A 416 -0.55 19.71 -5.61
CA GLN A 416 0.87 20.05 -5.71
C GLN A 416 1.53 20.23 -4.36
N LEU A 417 0.82 20.76 -3.36
CA LEU A 417 1.36 20.92 -2.01
C LEU A 417 1.70 19.55 -1.38
N ALA A 418 0.83 18.55 -1.56
CA ALA A 418 1.08 17.20 -1.11
C ALA A 418 2.29 16.57 -1.80
N MET A 419 2.36 16.70 -3.13
CA MET A 419 3.49 16.18 -3.92
C MET A 419 4.79 16.91 -3.58
N LEU A 420 4.76 18.23 -3.36
CA LEU A 420 5.91 19.01 -2.94
C LEU A 420 6.44 18.57 -1.58
N PHE A 421 5.54 18.38 -0.59
CA PHE A 421 5.91 17.88 0.73
C PHE A 421 6.60 16.51 0.63
N ALA A 422 6.03 15.56 -0.13
CA ALA A 422 6.65 14.27 -0.37
C ALA A 422 8.01 14.39 -1.09
N THR A 423 8.14 15.28 -2.07
CA THR A 423 9.38 15.50 -2.82
C THR A 423 10.47 16.09 -1.92
N VAL A 424 10.11 17.01 -1.02
CA VAL A 424 11.05 17.55 -0.02
C VAL A 424 11.58 16.43 0.89
N LEU A 425 10.72 15.49 1.32
CA LEU A 425 11.16 14.33 2.09
C LEU A 425 12.06 13.40 1.27
N ILE A 426 11.72 13.14 0.00
CA ILE A 426 12.54 12.32 -0.91
C ILE A 426 13.95 12.89 -1.04
N VAL A 427 14.07 14.19 -1.27
CA VAL A 427 15.38 14.87 -1.39
C VAL A 427 16.06 14.97 -0.02
N GLY A 428 15.32 15.31 1.02
CA GLY A 428 15.86 15.44 2.39
C GLY A 428 16.50 14.13 2.90
N VAL A 429 15.79 13.01 2.73
CA VAL A 429 16.33 11.68 3.06
C VAL A 429 17.51 11.31 2.14
N GLY A 430 17.44 11.69 0.87
CA GLY A 430 18.53 11.48 -0.06
C GLY A 430 19.80 12.21 0.32
N VAL A 431 19.70 13.48 0.67
CA VAL A 431 20.85 14.32 1.07
C VAL A 431 21.38 13.95 2.46
N ALA A 432 20.48 13.64 3.39
CA ALA A 432 20.81 13.32 4.79
C ALA A 432 20.23 11.95 5.20
N PRO A 433 20.73 10.83 4.65
CA PRO A 433 20.17 9.49 4.90
C PRO A 433 20.27 9.05 6.34
N GLY A 434 21.19 9.59 7.12
CA GLY A 434 21.34 9.32 8.55
C GLY A 434 20.07 9.61 9.34
N TRP A 435 19.23 10.56 8.89
CA TRP A 435 17.93 10.82 9.49
C TRP A 435 17.00 9.59 9.39
N LEU A 436 16.95 8.89 8.26
CA LEU A 436 16.16 7.66 8.12
C LEU A 436 16.84 6.49 8.85
N TYR A 437 18.15 6.37 8.70
CA TYR A 437 18.91 5.20 9.18
C TYR A 437 18.88 5.02 10.71
N GLN A 438 18.66 6.09 11.47
CA GLN A 438 18.51 6.00 12.92
C GLN A 438 17.22 5.31 13.38
N PHE A 439 16.21 5.18 12.50
CA PHE A 439 14.93 4.51 12.79
C PHE A 439 14.86 3.08 12.24
N LEU A 440 15.85 2.64 11.45
CA LEU A 440 15.80 1.33 10.78
C LEU A 440 16.09 0.18 11.74
N PRO A 441 15.41 -0.96 11.60
CA PRO A 441 15.76 -2.18 12.34
C PRO A 441 17.01 -2.87 11.71
N PRO A 442 17.93 -3.48 12.49
CA PRO A 442 18.16 -3.23 13.90
C PRO A 442 18.84 -1.87 14.12
N ASP A 443 18.48 -1.20 15.17
CA ASP A 443 18.93 0.14 15.51
C ASP A 443 20.35 0.15 16.12
N PRO A 444 21.21 1.14 15.79
CA PRO A 444 21.19 2.02 14.62
C PRO A 444 21.98 1.44 13.44
N VAL A 445 21.55 1.72 12.22
CA VAL A 445 22.28 1.30 11.00
C VAL A 445 23.43 2.26 10.72
N ARG A 446 24.66 1.80 10.90
CA ARG A 446 25.88 2.56 10.53
C ARG A 446 26.24 2.24 9.09
N PHE A 447 25.74 3.05 8.14
CA PHE A 447 25.96 2.86 6.72
C PHE A 447 26.12 4.22 6.02
N SER A 448 27.07 4.33 5.10
CA SER A 448 27.24 5.51 4.26
C SER A 448 26.93 5.15 2.80
N PRO A 449 25.84 5.63 2.21
CA PRO A 449 25.54 5.40 0.80
C PRO A 449 26.46 6.21 -0.12
N TYR A 450 27.03 7.32 0.38
CA TYR A 450 27.88 8.23 -0.39
C TYR A 450 29.37 7.85 -0.41
N ASP A 451 29.67 6.57 -0.18
CA ASP A 451 30.97 6.04 -0.55
C ASP A 451 31.17 6.07 -2.06
N TRP A 452 32.39 6.41 -2.52
CA TRP A 452 32.66 6.62 -3.94
C TRP A 452 32.34 5.39 -4.79
N GLY A 453 32.63 4.20 -4.31
CA GLY A 453 32.34 2.95 -5.02
C GLY A 453 30.84 2.74 -5.21
N ARG A 454 30.03 2.97 -4.18
CA ARG A 454 28.56 2.86 -4.23
C ARG A 454 27.94 3.89 -5.13
N LEU A 455 28.39 5.15 -5.02
CA LEU A 455 27.91 6.24 -5.89
C LEU A 455 28.17 5.92 -7.35
N LEU A 456 29.39 5.48 -7.70
CA LEU A 456 29.76 5.11 -9.06
C LEU A 456 28.91 3.94 -9.57
N THR A 457 28.71 2.90 -8.77
CA THR A 457 27.88 1.74 -9.12
C THR A 457 26.45 2.15 -9.48
N HIS A 458 25.83 3.03 -8.68
CA HIS A 458 24.46 3.48 -8.95
C HIS A 458 24.36 4.35 -10.21
N VAL A 459 25.32 5.26 -10.41
CA VAL A 459 25.37 6.09 -11.62
C VAL A 459 25.58 5.20 -12.86
N GLN A 460 26.51 4.25 -12.80
CA GLN A 460 26.74 3.30 -13.90
C GLN A 460 25.49 2.47 -14.19
N LEU A 461 24.82 1.95 -13.17
CA LEU A 461 23.60 1.16 -13.33
C LEU A 461 22.49 1.98 -13.98
N GLY A 462 22.25 3.21 -13.49
CA GLY A 462 21.24 4.11 -14.04
C GLY A 462 21.52 4.51 -15.49
N VAL A 463 22.76 4.89 -15.79
CA VAL A 463 23.19 5.26 -17.15
C VAL A 463 23.11 4.05 -18.09
N SER A 464 23.61 2.88 -17.67
CA SER A 464 23.56 1.65 -18.48
C SER A 464 22.12 1.24 -18.77
N ALA A 465 21.22 1.32 -17.79
CA ALA A 465 19.81 1.05 -17.98
C ALA A 465 19.15 2.04 -18.96
N ALA A 466 19.44 3.33 -18.84
CA ALA A 466 18.93 4.36 -19.75
C ALA A 466 19.43 4.15 -21.18
N LEU A 467 20.71 3.83 -21.37
CA LEU A 467 21.29 3.50 -22.67
C LEU A 467 20.68 2.22 -23.26
N ALA A 468 20.44 1.19 -22.43
CA ALA A 468 19.77 -0.03 -22.87
C ALA A 468 18.34 0.24 -23.35
N VAL A 469 17.60 1.09 -22.64
CA VAL A 469 16.24 1.52 -23.07
C VAL A 469 16.30 2.31 -24.39
N ALA A 470 17.26 3.23 -24.53
CA ALA A 470 17.43 3.99 -25.76
C ALA A 470 17.79 3.06 -26.94
N ALA A 471 18.73 2.15 -26.76
CA ALA A 471 19.10 1.14 -27.76
C ALA A 471 17.92 0.24 -28.13
N ALA A 472 17.17 -0.26 -27.14
CA ALA A 472 16.00 -1.10 -27.37
C ALA A 472 14.89 -0.36 -28.14
N ARG A 473 14.71 0.94 -27.90
CA ARG A 473 13.78 1.78 -28.68
C ARG A 473 14.25 1.99 -30.13
N LEU A 474 15.54 2.27 -30.33
CA LEU A 474 16.13 2.45 -31.66
C LEU A 474 16.07 1.16 -32.50
N THR A 475 16.29 0.02 -31.89
CA THR A 475 16.24 -1.30 -32.53
C THR A 475 14.83 -1.90 -32.60
N ARG A 476 13.81 -1.19 -32.11
CA ARG A 476 12.41 -1.66 -32.02
C ARG A 476 12.24 -2.93 -31.17
N LEU A 477 13.20 -3.23 -30.30
CA LEU A 477 13.12 -4.34 -29.33
C LEU A 477 12.38 -3.95 -28.05
N TYR A 478 12.22 -2.65 -27.77
CA TYR A 478 11.43 -2.19 -26.63
C TYR A 478 9.97 -2.58 -26.86
N PRO A 479 9.32 -3.21 -25.88
CA PRO A 479 7.91 -3.55 -26.02
C PRO A 479 7.12 -2.26 -26.25
N LEU A 480 6.56 -2.14 -27.46
CA LEU A 480 5.70 -1.02 -27.83
C LEU A 480 4.45 -1.11 -26.96
N GLU A 481 4.04 0.01 -26.40
CA GLU A 481 2.75 0.15 -25.71
C GLU A 481 1.67 -0.35 -26.68
N LYS A 482 1.00 -1.43 -26.28
CA LYS A 482 -0.11 -1.97 -27.08
C LYS A 482 -1.38 -1.25 -26.67
N PRO A 483 -2.02 -0.48 -27.57
CA PRO A 483 -3.31 0.12 -27.28
C PRO A 483 -4.30 -0.96 -26.83
N GLY A 484 -4.94 -0.75 -25.68
CA GLY A 484 -5.87 -1.71 -25.09
C GLY A 484 -5.37 -2.36 -23.81
N ASP A 485 -6.19 -3.23 -23.25
CA ASP A 485 -5.86 -3.92 -22.00
C ASP A 485 -4.91 -5.09 -22.27
N LEU A 486 -3.73 -5.07 -21.65
CA LEU A 486 -2.80 -6.20 -21.65
C LEU A 486 -3.46 -7.41 -20.98
N ARG A 487 -3.38 -8.53 -21.68
CA ARG A 487 -3.87 -9.82 -21.17
C ARG A 487 -2.79 -10.44 -20.27
N ASP A 488 -2.97 -10.26 -18.98
CA ASP A 488 -2.18 -10.89 -17.93
C ASP A 488 -2.90 -12.16 -17.41
N ILE A 489 -2.37 -12.76 -16.38
CA ILE A 489 -2.93 -13.87 -15.58
C ILE A 489 -4.42 -13.66 -15.21
N ASP A 490 -4.94 -12.45 -15.34
CA ASP A 490 -6.35 -12.06 -15.17
C ASP A 490 -7.34 -13.02 -15.82
N ARG A 491 -7.03 -13.55 -17.00
CA ARG A 491 -7.93 -14.49 -17.69
C ARG A 491 -8.10 -15.80 -16.95
N LEU A 492 -7.06 -16.26 -16.23
CA LEU A 492 -7.14 -17.45 -15.39
C LEU A 492 -7.99 -17.19 -14.14
N ILE A 493 -7.97 -15.94 -13.61
CA ILE A 493 -8.67 -15.59 -12.39
C ILE A 493 -10.11 -15.17 -12.69
N HIS A 494 -10.33 -14.29 -13.68
CA HIS A 494 -11.66 -13.76 -13.99
C HIS A 494 -12.59 -14.73 -14.74
N GLY A 495 -12.05 -15.75 -15.38
CA GLY A 495 -12.84 -16.81 -16.01
C GLY A 495 -13.16 -17.96 -15.05
N PRO A 496 -12.28 -18.99 -14.95
CA PRO A 496 -12.59 -20.23 -14.23
C PRO A 496 -12.63 -20.05 -12.70
N LEU A 497 -11.67 -19.30 -12.12
CA LEU A 497 -11.55 -19.18 -10.66
C LEU A 497 -12.70 -18.34 -10.08
N TRP A 498 -13.04 -17.23 -10.74
CA TRP A 498 -14.17 -16.40 -10.30
C TRP A 498 -15.51 -17.13 -10.42
N SER A 499 -15.71 -17.91 -11.50
CA SER A 499 -16.89 -18.75 -11.62
C SER A 499 -16.94 -19.84 -10.54
N LEU A 500 -15.78 -20.36 -10.10
CA LEU A 500 -15.69 -21.31 -8.99
C LEU A 500 -16.06 -20.64 -7.66
N VAL A 501 -15.55 -19.43 -7.41
CA VAL A 501 -15.89 -18.64 -6.20
C VAL A 501 -17.38 -18.29 -6.19
N GLN A 502 -17.95 -17.89 -7.33
CA GLN A 502 -19.40 -17.64 -7.44
C GLN A 502 -20.22 -18.92 -7.20
N ARG A 503 -19.79 -20.05 -7.75
CA ARG A 503 -20.44 -21.36 -7.50
C ARG A 503 -20.34 -21.78 -6.04
N ALA A 504 -19.17 -21.60 -5.42
CA ALA A 504 -18.96 -21.87 -4.00
C ALA A 504 -19.82 -20.96 -3.11
N ALA A 505 -19.88 -19.67 -3.42
CA ALA A 505 -20.75 -18.71 -2.72
C ALA A 505 -22.24 -19.04 -2.91
N PHE A 506 -22.64 -19.48 -4.10
CA PHE A 506 -24.01 -19.93 -4.39
C PHE A 506 -24.33 -21.25 -3.67
N ALA A 507 -23.39 -22.19 -3.62
CA ALA A 507 -23.50 -23.43 -2.85
C ALA A 507 -23.56 -23.16 -1.34
N ALA A 508 -22.72 -22.27 -0.81
CA ALA A 508 -22.79 -21.82 0.58
C ALA A 508 -24.12 -21.13 0.92
N GLY A 509 -24.66 -20.32 -0.01
CA GLY A 509 -26.02 -19.78 0.09
C GLY A 509 -27.10 -20.86 0.04
N GLY A 510 -26.87 -21.97 -0.65
CA GLY A 510 -27.72 -23.17 -0.63
C GLY A 510 -27.69 -23.90 0.71
N ILE A 511 -26.50 -24.08 1.27
CA ILE A 511 -26.28 -24.65 2.61
C ILE A 511 -26.92 -23.74 3.67
N HIS A 512 -26.79 -22.43 3.57
CA HIS A 512 -27.42 -21.48 4.45
C HIS A 512 -28.97 -21.55 4.39
N ARG A 513 -29.56 -21.76 3.20
CA ARG A 513 -31.00 -22.01 3.06
C ARG A 513 -31.46 -23.35 3.67
N PHE A 514 -30.58 -24.36 3.64
CA PHE A 514 -30.84 -25.64 4.30
C PHE A 514 -30.83 -25.50 5.84
N TRP A 515 -29.85 -24.78 6.40
CA TRP A 515 -29.76 -24.51 7.85
C TRP A 515 -30.87 -23.60 8.34
N ARG A 516 -31.33 -22.63 7.55
CA ARG A 516 -32.48 -21.77 7.87
C ARG A 516 -33.78 -22.53 8.09
N ARG A 517 -33.94 -23.73 7.56
CA ARG A 517 -35.12 -24.55 7.76
C ARG A 517 -35.17 -25.21 9.16
N ASN A 518 -34.04 -25.26 9.86
CA ASN A 518 -33.92 -26.00 11.11
C ASN A 518 -33.70 -25.16 12.37
N GLU A 519 -33.50 -23.84 12.29
CA GLU A 519 -33.30 -23.00 13.49
C GLU A 519 -34.14 -21.72 13.43
N GLN A 520 -35.30 -21.77 14.10
CA GLN A 520 -36.25 -20.63 14.17
C GLN A 520 -35.90 -19.56 15.24
N SER A 521 -34.86 -19.69 16.05
CA SER A 521 -34.64 -18.77 17.18
C SER A 521 -33.41 -17.84 17.07
N THR A 522 -32.38 -18.18 16.31
CA THR A 522 -31.24 -17.28 16.05
C THR A 522 -31.39 -16.51 14.72
N ALA A 523 -32.33 -16.94 13.89
CA ALA A 523 -32.60 -16.38 12.56
C ALA A 523 -33.16 -14.95 12.59
N ASP A 524 -33.89 -14.57 13.65
CA ASP A 524 -34.58 -13.28 13.74
C ASP A 524 -33.65 -12.09 13.98
N LEU A 525 -32.49 -12.27 14.59
CA LEU A 525 -31.50 -11.23 14.74
C LEU A 525 -30.70 -11.06 13.43
N PHE A 526 -30.30 -12.20 12.84
CA PHE A 526 -29.56 -12.21 11.56
C PHE A 526 -30.44 -11.78 10.38
N THR A 527 -31.74 -12.11 10.36
CA THR A 527 -32.68 -11.64 9.32
C THR A 527 -33.01 -10.17 9.45
N ARG A 528 -33.06 -9.61 10.66
CA ARG A 528 -33.18 -8.15 10.84
C ARG A 528 -31.92 -7.40 10.38
N VAL A 529 -30.76 -7.94 10.65
CA VAL A 529 -29.49 -7.38 10.17
C VAL A 529 -29.36 -7.59 8.66
N ALA A 530 -29.56 -8.81 8.15
CA ALA A 530 -29.47 -9.12 6.71
C ALA A 530 -30.60 -8.47 5.89
N GLY A 531 -31.80 -8.34 6.44
CA GLY A 531 -32.90 -7.59 5.80
C GLY A 531 -32.63 -6.08 5.74
N ARG A 532 -31.93 -5.51 6.73
CA ARG A 532 -31.41 -4.15 6.65
C ARG A 532 -30.29 -4.01 5.59
N TRP A 533 -29.44 -5.02 5.44
CA TRP A 533 -28.41 -5.05 4.40
C TRP A 533 -29.01 -5.25 2.97
N ALA A 534 -30.05 -6.08 2.84
CA ALA A 534 -30.75 -6.26 1.57
C ALA A 534 -31.57 -5.01 1.19
N ALA A 535 -32.22 -4.35 2.15
CA ALA A 535 -32.88 -3.06 1.93
C ALA A 535 -31.88 -1.91 1.65
N LEU A 536 -30.62 -2.06 2.09
CA LEU A 536 -29.52 -1.16 1.73
C LEU A 536 -29.00 -1.44 0.31
N ALA A 537 -29.06 -2.68 -0.18
CA ALA A 537 -28.65 -3.04 -1.53
C ALA A 537 -29.57 -2.46 -2.64
N ASP A 538 -30.82 -2.17 -2.31
CA ASP A 538 -31.78 -1.51 -3.23
C ASP A 538 -31.69 0.03 -3.21
N ARG A 539 -30.81 0.60 -2.39
CA ARG A 539 -30.59 2.06 -2.35
C ARG A 539 -29.51 2.48 -3.34
N PRO A 540 -29.57 3.70 -3.89
CA PRO A 540 -28.54 4.19 -4.78
C PRO A 540 -27.16 4.13 -4.07
N THR A 541 -26.18 3.53 -4.73
CA THR A 541 -24.85 3.14 -4.24
C THR A 541 -24.10 4.22 -3.44
N ARG A 542 -24.39 5.49 -3.69
CA ARG A 542 -23.83 6.64 -2.95
C ARG A 542 -24.22 6.67 -1.47
N ARG A 543 -25.45 6.23 -1.12
CA ARG A 543 -25.90 6.13 0.29
C ARG A 543 -25.29 4.91 1.00
N LEU A 544 -25.17 3.80 0.28
CA LEU A 544 -24.52 2.59 0.81
C LEU A 544 -23.06 2.83 1.22
N ALA A 545 -22.31 3.58 0.39
CA ALA A 545 -20.92 3.89 0.70
C ALA A 545 -20.79 4.88 1.87
N SER A 546 -21.68 5.89 1.97
CA SER A 546 -21.70 6.82 3.11
C SER A 546 -22.12 6.12 4.42
N ASP A 547 -23.11 5.24 4.35
CA ASP A 547 -23.58 4.47 5.51
C ASP A 547 -22.52 3.45 5.95
N GLY A 548 -21.77 2.87 5.00
CA GLY A 548 -20.60 2.02 5.26
C GLY A 548 -19.47 2.76 5.96
N VAL A 549 -19.18 4.01 5.55
CA VAL A 549 -18.19 4.86 6.24
C VAL A 549 -18.64 5.23 7.64
N TRP A 550 -19.94 5.52 7.84
CA TRP A 550 -20.49 5.74 9.18
C TRP A 550 -20.38 4.50 10.07
N LEU A 551 -20.70 3.33 9.54
CA LEU A 551 -20.57 2.07 10.26
C LEU A 551 -19.11 1.79 10.63
N MET A 552 -18.17 2.02 9.71
CA MET A 552 -16.74 1.86 9.98
C MET A 552 -16.23 2.86 11.01
N ALA A 553 -16.68 4.12 10.96
CA ALA A 553 -16.32 5.13 11.94
C ALA A 553 -16.85 4.78 13.34
N VAL A 554 -18.08 4.25 13.42
CA VAL A 554 -18.67 3.75 14.69
C VAL A 554 -17.92 2.52 15.18
N LEU A 555 -17.61 1.55 14.32
CA LEU A 555 -16.82 0.37 14.68
C LEU A 555 -15.39 0.76 15.10
N ALA A 556 -14.77 1.72 14.43
CA ALA A 556 -13.47 2.27 14.81
C ALA A 556 -13.53 2.94 16.19
N GLY A 557 -14.57 3.74 16.43
CA GLY A 557 -14.82 4.38 17.73
C GLY A 557 -15.05 3.37 18.86
N LEU A 558 -15.85 2.33 18.60
CA LEU A 558 -16.10 1.26 19.57
C LEU A 558 -14.83 0.43 19.84
N LEU A 559 -14.04 0.16 18.82
CA LEU A 559 -12.77 -0.57 18.94
C LEU A 559 -11.74 0.27 19.69
N ALA A 560 -11.65 1.57 19.40
CA ALA A 560 -10.81 2.52 20.13
C ALA A 560 -11.24 2.65 21.60
N LEU A 561 -12.54 2.77 21.86
CA LEU A 561 -13.08 2.80 23.21
C LEU A 561 -12.85 1.47 23.94
N GLY A 562 -13.10 0.33 23.28
CA GLY A 562 -12.83 -1.00 23.86
C GLY A 562 -11.35 -1.20 24.22
N LEU A 563 -10.44 -0.67 23.42
CA LEU A 563 -8.99 -0.74 23.67
C LEU A 563 -8.47 0.30 24.69
N VAL A 564 -9.23 1.37 24.95
CA VAL A 564 -8.89 2.40 25.96
C VAL A 564 -9.43 2.03 27.34
N PHE A 565 -10.61 1.35 27.39
CA PHE A 565 -11.28 0.98 28.65
C PHE A 565 -11.09 -0.50 29.05
N ALA A 566 -10.39 -1.31 28.23
CA ALA A 566 -9.94 -2.66 28.57
C ALA A 566 -8.52 -2.65 29.13
#